data_551d758375e4ab2dde114559276af45a
#
_entry.id   551d758375e4ab2dde114559276af45a
#
_cell.length_a   1.000
_cell.length_b   1.000
_cell.length_c   1.000
_cell.angle_alpha   90.00
_cell.angle_beta   90.00
_cell.angle_gamma   90.00
#
_symmetry.space_group_name_H-M   'P 1'
#
loop_
_entity.id
_entity.type
_entity.pdbx_description
1 polymer ?
#
loop_
_entity_poly.entity_id
_entity_poly.type
_entity_poly.pdbx_seq_one_letter_code
_entity_poly.pdbx_strand_id
1 'polypeptide(L)'
;IQGLRQRYEGRRLWVLFEPRSNTSRRNIFQQDLAEALSHADLVVLPSIPDPEKFSEDERLDPKKLVNDIKATGTEAWYLGEVDEIVTHVTERAVEGDVIVVLSNGGFGGIHQKLLAAL
;
A
#
# COMPACT_ATOMS: atom_id res chain seq x y z
N ILE A 1 4.03 -6.65 -9.28
CA ILE A 1 2.82 -5.90 -9.65
C ILE A 1 2.55 -5.96 -11.14
N GLN A 2 3.56 -5.83 -11.99
CA GLN A 2 3.37 -5.94 -13.44
C GLN A 2 2.78 -7.28 -13.84
N GLY A 3 3.23 -8.38 -13.23
CA GLY A 3 2.68 -9.71 -13.50
C GLY A 3 1.21 -9.83 -13.11
N LEU A 4 0.84 -9.21 -11.97
CA LEU A 4 -0.56 -9.16 -11.53
C LEU A 4 -1.38 -8.28 -12.46
N ARG A 5 -0.80 -7.17 -12.93
CA ARG A 5 -1.46 -6.28 -13.86
C ARG A 5 -1.82 -6.98 -15.16
N GLN A 6 -0.90 -7.78 -15.69
CA GLN A 6 -1.13 -8.55 -16.91
C GLN A 6 -2.18 -9.64 -16.70
N ARG A 7 -2.12 -10.33 -15.55
CA ARG A 7 -3.05 -11.42 -15.24
C ARG A 7 -4.49 -10.93 -15.09
N TYR A 8 -4.66 -9.73 -14.54
CA TYR A 8 -5.97 -9.14 -14.27
C TYR A 8 -6.22 -7.92 -15.14
N GLU A 9 -5.79 -7.98 -16.39
CA GLU A 9 -6.01 -6.90 -17.34
C GLU A 9 -7.48 -6.56 -17.45
N GLY A 10 -7.78 -5.26 -17.50
CA GLY A 10 -9.15 -4.77 -17.54
C GLY A 10 -9.82 -4.64 -16.18
N ARG A 11 -9.17 -5.11 -15.09
CA ARG A 11 -9.68 -4.96 -13.73
C ARG A 11 -8.90 -3.88 -12.99
N ARG A 12 -9.57 -3.18 -12.11
CA ARG A 12 -8.93 -2.17 -11.27
C ARG A 12 -8.15 -2.87 -10.16
N LEU A 13 -6.86 -2.51 -10.03
CA LEU A 13 -5.94 -3.16 -9.09
C LEU A 13 -5.66 -2.26 -7.90
N TRP A 14 -6.02 -2.72 -6.71
CA TRP A 14 -5.67 -2.10 -5.44
C TRP A 14 -4.43 -2.78 -4.87
N VAL A 15 -3.51 -2.00 -4.33
CA VAL A 15 -2.38 -2.54 -3.58
C VAL A 15 -2.37 -1.91 -2.19
N LEU A 16 -2.46 -2.75 -1.17
CA LEU A 16 -2.35 -2.36 0.24
C LEU A 16 -1.00 -2.87 0.71
N PHE A 17 -0.06 -1.95 0.90
CA PHE A 17 1.34 -2.30 1.18
C PHE A 17 1.74 -1.86 2.58
N GLU A 18 2.16 -2.82 3.42
CA GLU A 18 2.70 -2.56 4.74
C GLU A 18 4.21 -2.78 4.73
N PRO A 19 5.04 -1.73 4.83
CA PRO A 19 6.49 -1.89 4.93
C PRO A 19 6.86 -2.49 6.29
N ARG A 20 7.25 -3.76 6.31
CA ARG A 20 7.61 -4.46 7.56
C ARG A 20 9.03 -4.96 7.61
N SER A 21 9.64 -5.26 6.48
CA SER A 21 11.04 -5.69 6.46
C SER A 21 11.96 -4.52 6.81
N ASN A 22 13.16 -4.81 7.30
CA ASN A 22 14.15 -3.77 7.55
C ASN A 22 14.46 -2.98 6.27
N THR A 23 14.47 -3.64 5.13
CA THR A 23 14.73 -3.01 3.84
C THR A 23 13.60 -2.07 3.44
N SER A 24 12.34 -2.54 3.52
CA SER A 24 11.19 -1.75 3.05
C SER A 24 10.85 -0.58 3.97
N ARG A 25 11.31 -0.61 5.24
CA ARG A 25 11.07 0.50 6.18
C ARG A 25 12.10 1.61 6.07
N ARG A 26 13.16 1.43 5.27
CA ARG A 26 14.21 2.42 5.06
C ARG A 26 13.93 3.24 3.81
N ASN A 27 14.41 4.47 3.80
CA ASN A 27 14.21 5.36 2.67
C ASN A 27 15.12 5.07 1.46
N ILE A 28 16.07 4.16 1.60
CA ILE A 28 17.04 3.83 0.53
C ILE A 28 16.33 3.40 -0.75
N PHE A 29 15.24 2.62 -0.62
CA PHE A 29 14.49 2.10 -1.76
C PHE A 29 13.17 2.82 -1.98
N GLN A 30 13.00 4.01 -1.39
CA GLN A 30 11.73 4.73 -1.47
C GLN A 30 11.32 5.06 -2.90
N GLN A 31 12.28 5.49 -3.72
CA GLN A 31 12.01 5.82 -5.11
C GLN A 31 11.63 4.57 -5.91
N ASP A 32 12.34 3.45 -5.68
CA ASP A 32 12.04 2.18 -6.35
C ASP A 32 10.66 1.66 -5.94
N LEU A 33 10.28 1.85 -4.67
CA LEU A 33 8.95 1.47 -4.19
C LEU A 33 7.87 2.31 -4.87
N ALA A 34 8.09 3.61 -5.00
CA ALA A 34 7.13 4.49 -5.66
C ALA A 34 6.90 4.05 -7.11
N GLU A 35 7.97 3.73 -7.82
CA GLU A 35 7.89 3.25 -9.20
C GLU A 35 7.14 1.92 -9.28
N ALA A 36 7.49 0.96 -8.43
CA ALA A 36 6.86 -0.36 -8.44
C ALA A 36 5.36 -0.27 -8.08
N LEU A 37 5.01 0.50 -7.07
CA LEU A 37 3.63 0.64 -6.63
C LEU A 37 2.77 1.41 -7.62
N SER A 38 3.37 2.28 -8.42
CA SER A 38 2.62 3.07 -9.40
C SER A 38 2.07 2.25 -10.57
N HIS A 39 2.42 0.97 -10.68
CA HIS A 39 1.80 0.07 -11.63
C HIS A 39 0.38 -0.36 -11.23
N ALA A 40 -0.02 -0.12 -9.99
CA ALA A 40 -1.39 -0.35 -9.53
C ALA A 40 -2.28 0.84 -9.93
N ASP A 41 -3.60 0.67 -9.79
CA ASP A 41 -4.55 1.76 -9.99
C ASP A 41 -4.75 2.58 -8.72
N LEU A 42 -4.77 1.90 -7.56
CA LEU A 42 -4.97 2.52 -6.26
C LEU A 42 -4.00 1.90 -5.27
N VAL A 43 -3.37 2.75 -4.47
CA VAL A 43 -2.38 2.31 -3.48
C VAL A 43 -2.75 2.89 -2.11
N VAL A 44 -2.70 2.07 -1.08
CA VAL A 44 -2.93 2.52 0.30
C VAL A 44 -1.76 2.07 1.17
N LEU A 45 -1.23 3.00 1.94
CA LEU A 45 -0.11 2.78 2.85
C LEU A 45 -0.53 3.07 4.28
N PRO A 46 -0.26 2.17 5.24
CA PRO A 46 -0.48 2.41 6.66
C PRO A 46 0.71 3.13 7.29
N SER A 47 0.61 3.40 8.60
CA SER A 47 1.76 3.82 9.39
C SER A 47 2.85 2.75 9.33
N ILE A 48 4.12 3.19 9.32
CA ILE A 48 5.25 2.27 9.30
C ILE A 48 5.39 1.64 10.68
N PRO A 49 5.46 0.29 10.79
CA PRO A 49 5.69 -0.37 12.08
C PRO A 49 7.07 0.00 12.63
N ASP A 50 7.14 0.21 13.94
CA ASP A 50 8.38 0.46 14.67
C ASP A 50 9.29 1.51 14.04
N PRO A 51 8.76 2.72 13.74
CA PRO A 51 9.58 3.75 13.06
C PRO A 51 10.78 4.19 13.89
N GLU A 52 10.74 4.02 15.21
CA GLU A 52 11.82 4.38 16.12
C GLU A 52 13.07 3.53 15.96
N LYS A 53 13.01 2.41 15.24
CA LYS A 53 14.19 1.59 14.93
C LYS A 53 15.16 2.28 13.98
N PHE A 54 14.72 3.32 13.29
CA PHE A 54 15.53 4.06 12.34
C PHE A 54 15.50 5.53 12.70
N SER A 55 16.60 6.24 12.43
CA SER A 55 16.61 7.71 12.56
C SER A 55 15.67 8.32 11.53
N GLU A 56 15.25 9.56 11.76
CA GLU A 56 14.36 10.25 10.82
C GLU A 56 14.94 10.31 9.41
N ASP A 57 16.27 10.42 9.29
CA ASP A 57 16.95 10.50 8.00
C ASP A 57 17.00 9.16 7.27
N GLU A 58 16.85 8.04 8.00
CA GLU A 58 17.00 6.70 7.44
C GLU A 58 15.66 6.00 7.17
N ARG A 59 14.59 6.44 7.83
CA ARG A 59 13.30 5.76 7.71
C ARG A 59 12.55 6.21 6.46
N LEU A 60 11.75 5.28 5.91
CA LEU A 60 10.86 5.59 4.81
C LEU A 60 9.81 6.62 5.24
N ASP A 61 9.54 7.59 4.39
CA ASP A 61 8.49 8.58 4.62
C ASP A 61 7.24 8.18 3.81
N PRO A 62 6.19 7.65 4.48
CA PRO A 62 5.01 7.18 3.76
C PRO A 62 4.23 8.31 3.07
N LYS A 63 4.25 9.50 3.62
CA LYS A 63 3.56 10.65 3.00
C LYS A 63 4.24 11.09 1.72
N LYS A 64 5.58 11.12 1.73
CA LYS A 64 6.35 11.42 0.52
C LYS A 64 6.16 10.33 -0.52
N LEU A 65 6.15 9.07 -0.10
CA LEU A 65 5.92 7.93 -1.00
C LEU A 65 4.55 8.05 -1.68
N VAL A 66 3.51 8.39 -0.94
CA VAL A 66 2.18 8.61 -1.50
C VAL A 66 2.19 9.74 -2.51
N ASN A 67 2.87 10.86 -2.20
CA ASN A 67 2.97 11.99 -3.12
C ASN A 67 3.71 11.61 -4.41
N ASP A 68 4.78 10.84 -4.30
CA ASP A 68 5.54 10.39 -5.45
C ASP A 68 4.69 9.45 -6.35
N ILE A 69 3.89 8.59 -5.75
CA ILE A 69 2.98 7.72 -6.49
C ILE A 69 1.90 8.54 -7.19
N LYS A 70 1.32 9.53 -6.51
CA LYS A 70 0.32 10.41 -7.10
C LYS A 70 0.87 11.17 -8.31
N ALA A 71 2.14 11.54 -8.25
CA ALA A 71 2.78 12.27 -9.35
C ALA A 71 2.84 11.46 -10.64
N THR A 72 2.75 10.14 -10.56
CA THR A 72 2.71 9.25 -11.75
C THR A 72 1.31 9.12 -12.35
N GLY A 73 0.28 9.65 -11.69
CA GLY A 73 -1.11 9.51 -12.11
C GLY A 73 -1.88 8.42 -11.39
N THR A 74 -1.22 7.68 -10.51
CA THR A 74 -1.85 6.63 -9.69
C THR A 74 -2.48 7.26 -8.44
N GLU A 75 -3.69 6.85 -8.08
CA GLU A 75 -4.31 7.30 -6.84
C GLU A 75 -3.66 6.61 -5.65
N ALA A 76 -3.34 7.37 -4.61
CA ALA A 76 -2.67 6.83 -3.43
C ALA A 76 -3.11 7.58 -2.17
N TRP A 77 -3.13 6.86 -1.05
CA TRP A 77 -3.53 7.40 0.26
C TRP A 77 -2.61 6.88 1.36
N TYR A 78 -2.35 7.73 2.34
CA TYR A 78 -1.72 7.34 3.60
C TYR A 78 -2.80 7.32 4.68
N LEU A 79 -3.08 6.14 5.21
CA LEU A 79 -4.08 5.93 6.26
C LEU A 79 -3.42 5.19 7.41
N GLY A 80 -3.30 5.85 8.57
CA GLY A 80 -2.50 5.35 9.68
C GLY A 80 -2.98 4.03 10.29
N GLU A 81 -4.29 3.81 10.31
CA GLU A 81 -4.90 2.68 10.99
C GLU A 81 -5.52 1.68 10.02
N VAL A 82 -5.41 0.38 10.35
CA VAL A 82 -5.98 -0.68 9.52
C VAL A 82 -7.49 -0.50 9.33
N ASP A 83 -8.21 -0.13 10.38
CA ASP A 83 -9.66 0.06 10.29
C ASP A 83 -10.02 1.20 9.32
N GLU A 84 -9.21 2.25 9.26
CA GLU A 84 -9.38 3.33 8.30
C GLU A 84 -9.19 2.83 6.87
N ILE A 85 -8.20 1.95 6.66
CA ILE A 85 -7.93 1.35 5.36
C ILE A 85 -9.11 0.49 4.91
N VAL A 86 -9.62 -0.35 5.80
CA VAL A 86 -10.77 -1.22 5.50
C VAL A 86 -11.98 -0.38 5.11
N THR A 87 -12.28 0.67 5.86
CA THR A 87 -13.40 1.57 5.55
C THR A 87 -13.20 2.24 4.19
N HIS A 88 -12.00 2.74 3.93
CA HIS A 88 -11.67 3.41 2.68
C HIS A 88 -11.87 2.49 1.47
N VAL A 89 -11.35 1.26 1.56
CA VAL A 89 -11.47 0.27 0.49
C VAL A 89 -12.93 -0.12 0.29
N THR A 90 -13.64 -0.39 1.38
CA THR A 90 -15.05 -0.82 1.33
C THR A 90 -15.94 0.23 0.65
N GLU A 91 -15.69 1.50 0.92
CA GLU A 91 -16.47 2.60 0.34
C GLU A 91 -16.20 2.81 -1.15
N ARG A 92 -15.01 2.44 -1.63
CA ARG A 92 -14.55 2.76 -2.99
C ARG A 92 -14.41 1.56 -3.92
N ALA A 93 -14.26 0.36 -3.37
CA ALA A 93 -14.12 -0.85 -4.18
C ALA A 93 -15.43 -1.16 -4.90
N VAL A 94 -15.30 -1.61 -6.15
CA VAL A 94 -16.46 -2.02 -6.95
C VAL A 94 -16.28 -3.46 -7.38
N GLU A 95 -17.36 -4.08 -7.82
CA GLU A 95 -17.32 -5.47 -8.29
C GLU A 95 -16.29 -5.61 -9.41
N GLY A 96 -15.48 -6.66 -9.32
CA GLY A 96 -14.40 -6.91 -10.26
C GLY A 96 -13.05 -6.35 -9.86
N ASP A 97 -12.98 -5.51 -8.84
CA ASP A 97 -11.70 -5.00 -8.34
C ASP A 97 -10.86 -6.14 -7.74
N VAL A 98 -9.55 -6.07 -7.97
CA VAL A 98 -8.58 -6.99 -7.38
C VAL A 98 -7.86 -6.25 -6.27
N ILE A 99 -7.83 -6.83 -5.07
CA ILE A 99 -7.18 -6.22 -3.90
C ILE A 99 -6.01 -7.11 -3.50
N VAL A 100 -4.80 -6.55 -3.60
CA VAL A 100 -3.56 -7.26 -3.25
C VAL A 100 -3.04 -6.68 -1.94
N VAL A 101 -2.78 -7.54 -0.98
CA VAL A 101 -2.20 -7.15 0.31
C VAL A 101 -0.76 -7.64 0.34
N LEU A 102 0.18 -6.71 0.46
CA LEU A 102 1.60 -7.00 0.49
C LEU A 102 2.15 -6.68 1.88
N SER A 103 2.54 -7.69 2.62
CA SER A 103 3.14 -7.53 3.94
C SER A 103 3.89 -8.79 4.33
N ASN A 104 4.99 -8.63 5.07
CA ASN A 104 5.72 -9.74 5.67
C ASN A 104 5.18 -10.09 7.06
N GLY A 105 4.12 -9.43 7.49
CA GLY A 105 3.48 -9.66 8.79
C GLY A 105 1.99 -9.78 8.65
N GLY A 106 1.28 -9.66 9.78
CA GLY A 106 -0.16 -9.84 9.81
C GLY A 106 -0.98 -8.67 9.28
N PHE A 107 -0.38 -7.51 9.13
CA PHE A 107 -1.06 -6.27 8.70
C PHE A 107 -2.35 -6.04 9.51
N GLY A 108 -2.26 -6.21 10.85
CA GLY A 108 -3.39 -5.98 11.73
C GLY A 108 -4.62 -6.84 11.47
N GLY A 109 -4.46 -7.99 10.81
CA GLY A 109 -5.60 -8.84 10.46
C GLY A 109 -6.43 -8.31 9.31
N ILE A 110 -5.86 -7.47 8.46
CA ILE A 110 -6.61 -6.77 7.39
C ILE A 110 -7.31 -7.73 6.43
N HIS A 111 -6.75 -8.90 6.16
CA HIS A 111 -7.38 -9.89 5.27
C HIS A 111 -8.76 -10.29 5.78
N GLN A 112 -8.85 -10.64 7.05
CA GLN A 112 -10.11 -11.06 7.66
C GLN A 112 -11.09 -9.90 7.74
N LYS A 113 -10.60 -8.71 8.07
CA LYS A 113 -11.43 -7.51 8.17
C LYS A 113 -12.02 -7.13 6.81
N LEU A 114 -11.23 -7.24 5.74
CA LEU A 114 -11.72 -6.98 4.39
C LEU A 114 -12.75 -8.02 3.95
N LEU A 115 -12.51 -9.29 4.22
CA LEU A 115 -13.45 -10.35 3.87
C LEU A 115 -14.80 -10.16 4.58
N ALA A 116 -14.77 -9.70 5.83
CA ALA A 116 -16.00 -9.44 6.58
C ALA A 116 -16.75 -8.20 6.08
N ALA A 117 -16.02 -7.19 5.57
CA ALA A 117 -16.60 -5.92 5.13
C ALA A 117 -17.04 -5.93 3.67
N LEU A 118 -16.41 -6.73 2.85
CA LEU A 118 -16.74 -6.87 1.43
C LEU A 118 -17.65 -8.07 1.20
#